data_5a320335285a2cc3cba28aa26a204e2d
#
_entry.id   5a320335285a2cc3cba28aa26a204e2d
#
_cell.length_a   1.000
_cell.length_b   1.000
_cell.length_c   1.000
_cell.angle_alpha   90.00
_cell.angle_beta   90.00
_cell.angle_gamma   90.00
#
_symmetry.space_group_name_H-M   'P 1'
#
loop_
_entity.id
_entity.type
_entity.pdbx_description
1 polymer ?
#
loop_
_entity_poly.entity_id
_entity_poly.type
_entity_poly.pdbx_seq_one_letter_code
_entity_poly.pdbx_strand_id
1 'polypeptide(L)'
;MINGAIDVIMLYMTVNLDQIKEILMRVEKPARYTGGEFGEIVSPEDAPFYFCMAFPDLYEVGMSNLGIKIVAESFIRRGYAADYCFAPQTDFGSEIKAAGVPLYSLALKKPLKEFDMVGFSVQFELCYTNILYMLDLAGIPARRADRAGGGYPLIAIGGPCAVNPEPLAEFADIVFIGDGESVDADVAGLYLECGGATDEFFRRAAALDGVYIPALMQVRYGEDGRIRAFEGEYFPRRAIVCDLDGAVFPAAQPVPNCESVFDRSIIEVMRGCYRGCRFCQAGFIYRPVRRRNVDKIGRASCRERV
;
A
#
# COMPACT_ATOMS: atom_id res chain seq x y z
N MET A 1 2.69 -15.40 -43.88
CA MET A 1 3.31 -14.39 -43.00
C MET A 1 2.25 -13.71 -42.16
N ILE A 2 1.62 -14.43 -41.22
CA ILE A 2 0.64 -13.92 -40.24
C ILE A 2 0.86 -14.66 -38.89
N ASN A 3 2.11 -14.92 -38.51
CA ASN A 3 2.41 -15.57 -37.23
C ASN A 3 3.29 -14.70 -36.29
N GLY A 4 3.45 -13.41 -36.59
CA GLY A 4 4.30 -12.52 -35.78
C GLY A 4 3.57 -11.49 -34.91
N ALA A 5 2.24 -11.46 -34.92
CA ALA A 5 1.46 -10.44 -34.22
C ALA A 5 0.67 -10.97 -32.98
N ILE A 6 0.72 -12.29 -32.74
CA ILE A 6 0.02 -12.92 -31.60
C ILE A 6 0.91 -13.07 -30.37
N ASP A 7 2.23 -13.01 -30.53
CA ASP A 7 3.20 -13.25 -29.44
C ASP A 7 3.52 -12.00 -28.59
N VAL A 8 2.94 -10.83 -28.87
CA VAL A 8 3.20 -9.60 -28.09
C VAL A 8 2.07 -9.27 -27.10
N ILE A 9 0.92 -9.97 -27.17
CA ILE A 9 -0.25 -9.71 -26.32
C ILE A 9 -0.30 -10.62 -25.07
N MET A 10 0.63 -11.54 -24.90
CA MET A 10 0.63 -12.51 -23.79
C MET A 10 1.75 -12.26 -22.77
N LEU A 11 1.93 -11.05 -22.25
CA LEU A 11 2.93 -10.80 -21.20
C LEU A 11 2.38 -10.20 -19.89
N TYR A 12 1.07 -10.16 -19.74
CA TYR A 12 0.46 -9.97 -18.42
C TYR A 12 -0.21 -11.28 -18.02
N MET A 13 0.48 -12.10 -17.25
CA MET A 13 -0.09 -13.31 -16.66
C MET A 13 -1.09 -12.92 -15.58
N THR A 14 -2.29 -12.52 -15.99
CA THR A 14 -3.43 -12.51 -15.08
C THR A 14 -3.62 -13.91 -14.51
N VAL A 15 -3.93 -14.00 -13.23
CA VAL A 15 -4.16 -15.27 -12.55
C VAL A 15 -5.27 -16.02 -13.31
N ASN A 16 -5.15 -17.34 -13.48
CA ASN A 16 -6.16 -18.14 -14.14
C ASN A 16 -7.49 -18.10 -13.37
N LEU A 17 -8.47 -17.39 -13.92
CA LEU A 17 -9.76 -17.13 -13.27
C LEU A 17 -10.55 -18.42 -12.99
N ASP A 18 -10.43 -19.45 -13.82
CA ASP A 18 -11.13 -20.70 -13.61
C ASP A 18 -10.54 -21.48 -12.42
N GLN A 19 -9.23 -21.46 -12.28
CA GLN A 19 -8.55 -22.04 -11.12
C GLN A 19 -8.92 -21.28 -9.83
N ILE A 20 -9.03 -19.95 -9.88
CA ILE A 20 -9.50 -19.16 -8.74
C ILE A 20 -10.92 -19.55 -8.37
N LYS A 21 -11.84 -19.70 -9.32
CA LYS A 21 -13.23 -20.10 -9.04
C LYS A 21 -13.31 -21.42 -8.30
N GLU A 22 -12.50 -22.41 -8.70
CA GLU A 22 -12.43 -23.69 -8.00
C GLU A 22 -11.95 -23.56 -6.56
N ILE A 23 -10.94 -22.70 -6.32
CA ILE A 23 -10.45 -22.42 -4.97
C ILE A 23 -11.53 -21.73 -4.13
N LEU A 24 -12.21 -20.72 -4.68
CA LEU A 24 -13.25 -19.96 -4.00
C LEU A 24 -14.42 -20.81 -3.51
N MET A 25 -14.69 -21.94 -4.18
CA MET A 25 -15.73 -22.89 -3.74
C MET A 25 -15.36 -23.68 -2.49
N ARG A 26 -14.09 -23.64 -2.05
CA ARG A 26 -13.56 -24.39 -0.89
C ARG A 26 -13.26 -23.53 0.32
N VAL A 27 -13.43 -22.21 0.22
CA VAL A 27 -13.12 -21.27 1.30
C VAL A 27 -14.38 -20.75 1.99
N GLU A 28 -14.26 -20.37 3.24
CA GLU A 28 -15.39 -19.95 4.07
C GLU A 28 -16.07 -18.67 3.56
N LYS A 29 -15.29 -17.67 3.13
CA LYS A 29 -15.81 -16.38 2.67
C LYS A 29 -15.18 -15.97 1.32
N PRO A 30 -15.66 -16.52 0.20
CA PRO A 30 -15.09 -16.23 -1.13
C PRO A 30 -15.19 -14.76 -1.53
N ALA A 31 -16.22 -14.04 -1.05
CA ALA A 31 -16.44 -12.62 -1.36
C ALA A 31 -15.25 -11.69 -1.00
N ARG A 32 -14.37 -12.12 -0.11
CA ARG A 32 -13.13 -11.40 0.23
C ARG A 32 -12.13 -11.31 -0.92
N TYR A 33 -12.24 -12.20 -1.91
CA TYR A 33 -11.23 -12.43 -2.94
C TYR A 33 -11.74 -12.26 -4.37
N THR A 34 -13.05 -11.99 -4.51
CA THR A 34 -13.71 -11.91 -5.82
C THR A 34 -13.50 -10.59 -6.56
N GLY A 35 -13.33 -9.47 -5.86
CA GLY A 35 -13.40 -8.14 -6.47
C GLY A 35 -14.81 -7.84 -6.99
N GLY A 36 -14.95 -6.80 -7.79
CA GLY A 36 -16.25 -6.36 -8.32
C GLY A 36 -17.07 -5.59 -7.28
N GLU A 37 -16.40 -4.90 -6.36
CA GLU A 37 -17.04 -4.01 -5.41
C GLU A 37 -17.73 -2.86 -6.12
N PHE A 38 -18.94 -2.52 -5.68
CA PHE A 38 -19.60 -1.31 -6.21
C PHE A 38 -18.73 -0.08 -5.92
N GLY A 39 -18.38 0.67 -6.97
CA GLY A 39 -17.48 1.81 -6.85
C GLY A 39 -16.00 1.45 -6.66
N GLU A 40 -15.59 0.23 -7.09
CA GLU A 40 -14.17 -0.13 -7.12
C GLU A 40 -13.34 0.84 -7.97
N ILE A 41 -12.05 0.87 -7.71
CA ILE A 41 -11.12 1.72 -8.46
C ILE A 41 -11.05 1.23 -9.90
N VAL A 42 -11.31 2.14 -10.85
CA VAL A 42 -11.10 1.87 -12.27
C VAL A 42 -9.70 2.37 -12.63
N SER A 43 -8.77 1.44 -12.77
CA SER A 43 -7.40 1.74 -13.20
C SER A 43 -7.34 1.92 -14.72
N PRO A 44 -6.48 2.83 -15.24
CA PRO A 44 -6.19 2.92 -16.67
C PRO A 44 -5.64 1.59 -17.21
N GLU A 45 -6.05 1.18 -18.42
CA GLU A 45 -5.61 -0.07 -19.04
C GLU A 45 -4.10 -0.10 -19.30
N ASP A 46 -3.54 1.02 -19.79
CA ASP A 46 -2.13 1.17 -20.13
C ASP A 46 -1.44 2.15 -19.18
N ALA A 47 -1.57 1.92 -17.87
CA ALA A 47 -0.92 2.78 -16.90
C ALA A 47 0.61 2.64 -16.95
N PRO A 48 1.36 3.75 -16.87
CA PRO A 48 2.82 3.69 -16.87
C PRO A 48 3.41 3.12 -15.57
N PHE A 49 2.61 3.03 -14.50
CA PHE A 49 3.01 2.52 -13.19
C PHE A 49 1.83 1.81 -12.53
N TYR A 50 2.10 0.64 -11.96
CA TYR A 50 1.13 -0.19 -11.25
C TYR A 50 1.46 -0.25 -9.76
N PHE A 51 0.55 0.25 -8.94
CA PHE A 51 0.64 0.26 -7.48
C PHE A 51 -0.37 -0.70 -6.84
N CYS A 52 0.10 -1.59 -5.96
CA CYS A 52 -0.78 -2.38 -5.11
C CYS A 52 -0.80 -1.82 -3.70
N MET A 53 -1.96 -1.32 -3.26
CA MET A 53 -2.18 -0.93 -1.87
C MET A 53 -2.50 -2.18 -1.05
N ALA A 54 -1.50 -2.74 -0.41
CA ALA A 54 -1.61 -3.92 0.43
C ALA A 54 -1.96 -3.54 1.88
N PHE A 55 -2.91 -4.24 2.45
CA PHE A 55 -3.30 -4.08 3.85
C PHE A 55 -3.04 -5.40 4.58
N PRO A 56 -2.11 -5.46 5.54
CA PRO A 56 -1.69 -6.71 6.17
C PRO A 56 -2.66 -7.17 7.26
N ASP A 57 -3.95 -7.12 6.99
CA ASP A 57 -5.05 -7.63 7.80
C ASP A 57 -6.20 -8.04 6.88
N LEU A 58 -7.28 -8.58 7.45
CA LEU A 58 -8.42 -9.08 6.71
C LEU A 58 -9.10 -8.02 5.85
N TYR A 59 -9.75 -8.48 4.79
CA TYR A 59 -10.57 -7.67 3.89
C TYR A 59 -11.54 -6.74 4.64
N GLU A 60 -12.28 -7.25 5.64
CA GLU A 60 -13.28 -6.50 6.42
C GLU A 60 -12.66 -5.33 7.20
N VAL A 61 -11.42 -5.50 7.67
CA VAL A 61 -10.68 -4.46 8.38
C VAL A 61 -10.12 -3.43 7.39
N GLY A 62 -9.49 -3.91 6.32
CA GLY A 62 -8.87 -3.05 5.31
C GLY A 62 -9.89 -2.22 4.55
N MET A 63 -11.01 -2.80 4.11
CA MET A 63 -12.07 -2.07 3.40
C MET A 63 -12.73 -0.99 4.28
N SER A 64 -12.62 -1.11 5.61
CA SER A 64 -13.05 -0.09 6.56
C SER A 64 -12.03 1.05 6.76
N ASN A 65 -10.85 0.98 6.15
CA ASN A 65 -9.79 1.96 6.34
C ASN A 65 -9.82 3.04 5.25
N LEU A 66 -10.07 4.29 5.63
CA LEU A 66 -10.08 5.43 4.69
C LEU A 66 -8.68 5.75 4.16
N GLY A 67 -7.63 5.55 4.95
CA GLY A 67 -6.26 5.91 4.57
C GLY A 67 -5.79 5.21 3.31
N ILE A 68 -6.07 3.91 3.16
CA ILE A 68 -5.69 3.16 1.95
C ILE A 68 -6.44 3.66 0.71
N LYS A 69 -7.69 4.10 0.88
CA LYS A 69 -8.50 4.67 -0.21
C LYS A 69 -7.96 6.02 -0.66
N ILE A 70 -7.50 6.85 0.28
CA ILE A 70 -6.85 8.15 -0.02
C ILE A 70 -5.54 7.92 -0.79
N VAL A 71 -4.70 7.00 -0.33
CA VAL A 71 -3.42 6.71 -0.99
C VAL A 71 -3.66 6.15 -2.41
N ALA A 72 -4.53 5.17 -2.57
CA ALA A 72 -4.84 4.63 -3.90
C ALA A 72 -5.37 5.72 -4.86
N GLU A 73 -6.26 6.60 -4.39
CA GLU A 73 -6.76 7.75 -5.17
C GLU A 73 -5.64 8.70 -5.60
N SER A 74 -4.57 8.86 -4.79
CA SER A 74 -3.44 9.73 -5.14
C SER A 74 -2.69 9.22 -6.38
N PHE A 75 -2.55 7.90 -6.53
CA PHE A 75 -1.99 7.28 -7.73
C PHE A 75 -2.90 7.43 -8.95
N ILE A 76 -4.19 7.16 -8.79
CA ILE A 76 -5.18 7.29 -9.88
C ILE A 76 -5.22 8.70 -10.44
N ARG A 77 -5.18 9.72 -9.58
CA ARG A 77 -5.15 11.14 -10.03
C ARG A 77 -3.91 11.53 -10.83
N ARG A 78 -2.83 10.77 -10.70
CA ARG A 78 -1.60 10.93 -11.49
C ARG A 78 -1.62 10.12 -12.80
N GLY A 79 -2.71 9.37 -13.07
CA GLY A 79 -2.82 8.48 -14.23
C GLY A 79 -2.11 7.16 -14.07
N TYR A 80 -1.78 6.75 -12.84
CA TYR A 80 -1.22 5.44 -12.52
C TYR A 80 -2.33 4.45 -12.20
N ALA A 81 -2.05 3.14 -12.34
CA ALA A 81 -2.95 2.11 -11.87
C ALA A 81 -2.80 1.91 -10.36
N ALA A 82 -3.90 1.67 -9.67
CA ALA A 82 -3.91 1.27 -8.27
C ALA A 82 -4.93 0.15 -8.04
N ASP A 83 -4.61 -0.79 -7.15
CA ASP A 83 -5.52 -1.86 -6.73
C ASP A 83 -5.25 -2.23 -5.28
N TYR A 84 -6.17 -2.99 -4.67
CA TYR A 84 -6.05 -3.43 -3.28
C TYR A 84 -5.63 -4.90 -3.17
N CYS A 85 -4.94 -5.22 -2.08
CA CYS A 85 -4.73 -6.60 -1.66
C CYS A 85 -4.79 -6.67 -0.12
N PHE A 86 -5.48 -7.68 0.41
CA PHE A 86 -5.66 -7.91 1.84
C PHE A 86 -4.99 -9.21 2.25
N ALA A 87 -4.57 -9.31 3.53
CA ALA A 87 -4.06 -10.57 4.04
C ALA A 87 -5.14 -11.65 3.97
N PRO A 88 -4.88 -12.75 3.28
CA PRO A 88 -5.88 -13.81 3.18
C PRO A 88 -5.97 -14.60 4.50
N GLN A 89 -7.16 -15.15 4.76
CA GLN A 89 -7.33 -16.16 5.78
C GLN A 89 -6.53 -17.43 5.43
N THR A 90 -6.25 -18.22 6.43
CA THR A 90 -5.41 -19.42 6.30
C THR A 90 -6.00 -20.46 5.35
N ASP A 91 -7.33 -20.56 5.25
CA ASP A 91 -8.02 -21.44 4.30
C ASP A 91 -7.69 -21.05 2.86
N PHE A 92 -7.92 -19.78 2.47
CA PHE A 92 -7.60 -19.31 1.13
C PHE A 92 -6.10 -19.32 0.85
N GLY A 93 -5.27 -18.90 1.81
CA GLY A 93 -3.81 -18.91 1.67
C GLY A 93 -3.26 -20.32 1.43
N SER A 94 -3.81 -21.33 2.13
CA SER A 94 -3.42 -22.74 1.94
C SER A 94 -3.84 -23.25 0.57
N GLU A 95 -5.05 -22.93 0.10
CA GLU A 95 -5.57 -23.36 -1.19
C GLU A 95 -4.77 -22.75 -2.35
N ILE A 96 -4.50 -21.44 -2.35
CA ILE A 96 -3.68 -20.82 -3.41
C ILE A 96 -2.26 -21.37 -3.42
N LYS A 97 -1.66 -21.60 -2.25
CA LYS A 97 -0.32 -22.18 -2.13
C LYS A 97 -0.27 -23.61 -2.67
N ALA A 98 -1.26 -24.44 -2.33
CA ALA A 98 -1.36 -25.82 -2.83
C ALA A 98 -1.59 -25.87 -4.36
N ALA A 99 -2.33 -24.90 -4.90
CA ALA A 99 -2.61 -24.79 -6.33
C ALA A 99 -1.48 -24.11 -7.14
N GLY A 100 -0.43 -23.58 -6.48
CA GLY A 100 0.63 -22.81 -7.13
C GLY A 100 0.16 -21.45 -7.68
N VAL A 101 -0.96 -20.92 -7.18
CA VAL A 101 -1.50 -19.60 -7.55
C VAL A 101 -0.86 -18.55 -6.65
N PRO A 102 -0.16 -17.52 -7.19
CA PRO A 102 0.40 -16.47 -6.38
C PRO A 102 -0.70 -15.56 -5.81
N LEU A 103 -0.44 -14.92 -4.68
CA LEU A 103 -1.32 -13.88 -4.14
C LEU A 103 -1.48 -12.75 -5.15
N TYR A 104 -2.72 -12.28 -5.33
CA TYR A 104 -3.11 -11.33 -6.37
C TYR A 104 -3.94 -10.18 -5.81
N SER A 105 -4.03 -9.11 -6.58
CA SER A 105 -4.82 -7.92 -6.27
C SER A 105 -6.31 -8.11 -6.57
N LEU A 106 -7.15 -7.34 -5.91
CA LEU A 106 -8.59 -7.58 -5.78
C LEU A 106 -9.37 -7.34 -7.08
N ALA A 107 -9.20 -6.22 -7.76
CA ALA A 107 -9.93 -5.87 -8.98
C ALA A 107 -9.21 -6.38 -10.24
N LEU A 108 -7.92 -6.07 -10.39
CA LEU A 108 -7.13 -6.43 -11.57
C LEU A 108 -6.79 -7.91 -11.66
N LYS A 109 -6.90 -8.69 -10.56
CA LYS A 109 -6.45 -10.09 -10.49
C LYS A 109 -4.99 -10.26 -10.90
N LYS A 110 -4.19 -9.22 -10.70
CA LYS A 110 -2.78 -9.19 -11.07
C LYS A 110 -1.93 -9.76 -9.92
N PRO A 111 -1.02 -10.71 -10.17
CA PRO A 111 -0.08 -11.19 -9.15
C PRO A 111 0.70 -10.03 -8.53
N LEU A 112 0.88 -10.02 -7.19
CA LEU A 112 1.58 -8.93 -6.52
C LEU A 112 3.00 -8.71 -7.04
N LYS A 113 3.69 -9.77 -7.44
CA LYS A 113 5.06 -9.70 -7.99
C LYS A 113 5.17 -8.97 -9.33
N GLU A 114 4.04 -8.71 -10.00
CA GLU A 114 3.99 -8.04 -11.31
C GLU A 114 3.62 -6.56 -11.23
N PHE A 115 3.46 -6.03 -10.02
CA PHE A 115 3.34 -4.59 -9.77
C PHE A 115 4.72 -3.93 -9.79
N ASP A 116 4.76 -2.62 -9.99
CA ASP A 116 5.99 -1.84 -9.83
C ASP A 116 6.28 -1.57 -8.36
N MET A 117 5.21 -1.39 -7.55
CA MET A 117 5.30 -1.18 -6.11
C MET A 117 4.15 -1.84 -5.38
N VAL A 118 4.47 -2.53 -4.28
CA VAL A 118 3.50 -3.02 -3.30
C VAL A 118 3.70 -2.26 -2.00
N GLY A 119 2.73 -1.41 -1.65
CA GLY A 119 2.76 -0.57 -0.45
C GLY A 119 1.91 -1.15 0.67
N PHE A 120 2.51 -1.50 1.80
CA PHE A 120 1.81 -2.01 2.97
C PHE A 120 1.41 -0.87 3.92
N SER A 121 0.12 -0.74 4.22
CA SER A 121 -0.37 0.20 5.24
C SER A 121 -0.47 -0.49 6.60
N VAL A 122 0.49 -0.23 7.48
CA VAL A 122 0.64 -0.92 8.76
C VAL A 122 0.03 -0.10 9.89
N GLN A 123 -1.09 -0.58 10.43
CA GLN A 123 -1.86 0.15 11.45
C GLN A 123 -1.38 -0.15 12.88
N PHE A 124 -0.86 -1.35 13.14
CA PHE A 124 -0.33 -1.77 14.43
C PHE A 124 0.69 -2.90 14.25
N GLU A 125 1.55 -3.11 15.24
CA GLU A 125 2.74 -3.95 15.15
C GLU A 125 2.44 -5.45 14.98
N LEU A 126 1.28 -5.93 15.43
CA LEU A 126 0.89 -7.33 15.25
C LEU A 126 0.69 -7.73 13.78
N CYS A 127 0.53 -6.74 12.88
CA CYS A 127 0.43 -6.99 11.44
C CYS A 127 1.78 -7.25 10.75
N TYR A 128 2.91 -7.09 11.42
CA TYR A 128 4.23 -7.25 10.80
C TYR A 128 4.45 -8.64 10.19
N THR A 129 4.04 -9.69 10.89
CA THR A 129 4.17 -11.07 10.38
C THR A 129 3.25 -11.35 9.19
N ASN A 130 2.12 -10.64 9.09
CA ASN A 130 1.21 -10.77 7.95
C ASN A 130 1.83 -10.22 6.67
N ILE A 131 2.71 -9.20 6.75
CA ILE A 131 3.49 -8.73 5.61
C ILE A 131 4.33 -9.88 5.04
N LEU A 132 5.07 -10.58 5.90
CA LEU A 132 5.91 -11.71 5.48
C LEU A 132 5.08 -12.85 4.89
N TYR A 133 3.91 -13.13 5.48
CA TYR A 133 2.96 -14.12 4.97
C TYR A 133 2.45 -13.75 3.57
N MET A 134 2.07 -12.49 3.35
CA MET A 134 1.61 -12.02 2.05
C MET A 134 2.73 -12.06 1.00
N LEU A 135 3.97 -11.71 1.37
CA LEU A 135 5.13 -11.82 0.48
C LEU A 135 5.44 -13.28 0.12
N ASP A 136 5.36 -14.22 1.08
CA ASP A 136 5.53 -15.66 0.83
C ASP A 136 4.49 -16.18 -0.16
N LEU A 137 3.22 -15.86 0.04
CA LEU A 137 2.14 -16.25 -0.87
C LEU A 137 2.24 -15.60 -2.26
N ALA A 138 2.85 -14.42 -2.34
CA ALA A 138 3.08 -13.74 -3.62
C ALA A 138 4.33 -14.25 -4.36
N GLY A 139 5.14 -15.11 -3.74
CA GLY A 139 6.43 -15.55 -4.28
C GLY A 139 7.46 -14.43 -4.36
N ILE A 140 7.38 -13.45 -3.44
CA ILE A 140 8.31 -12.31 -3.33
C ILE A 140 9.24 -12.56 -2.15
N PRO A 141 10.58 -12.56 -2.33
CA PRO A 141 11.52 -12.72 -1.23
C PRO A 141 11.29 -11.66 -0.14
N ALA A 142 11.19 -12.10 1.12
CA ALA A 142 10.87 -11.20 2.21
C ALA A 142 11.96 -10.15 2.43
N ARG A 143 13.23 -10.57 2.45
CA ARG A 143 14.35 -9.66 2.69
C ARG A 143 14.65 -8.79 1.47
N ARG A 144 14.85 -7.51 1.69
CA ARG A 144 15.26 -6.56 0.64
C ARG A 144 16.53 -7.00 -0.09
N ALA A 145 17.51 -7.51 0.65
CA ALA A 145 18.77 -7.97 0.06
C ALA A 145 18.57 -9.07 -0.98
N ASP A 146 17.58 -9.95 -0.80
CA ASP A 146 17.28 -11.05 -1.71
C ASP A 146 16.53 -10.56 -2.98
N ARG A 147 16.01 -9.32 -2.98
CA ARG A 147 15.37 -8.68 -4.13
C ARG A 147 16.31 -7.76 -4.93
N ALA A 148 17.50 -7.49 -4.43
CA ALA A 148 18.44 -6.53 -5.03
C ALA A 148 18.86 -6.85 -6.47
N GLY A 149 18.65 -8.09 -6.93
CA GLY A 149 18.91 -8.52 -8.32
C GLY A 149 17.86 -8.06 -9.34
N GLY A 150 16.78 -7.40 -8.92
CA GLY A 150 15.67 -6.98 -9.77
C GLY A 150 14.64 -8.10 -10.03
N GLY A 151 13.59 -7.77 -10.80
CA GLY A 151 12.52 -8.71 -11.14
C GLY A 151 11.42 -8.84 -10.08
N TYR A 152 11.45 -7.99 -9.05
CA TYR A 152 10.44 -7.90 -8.01
C TYR A 152 9.97 -6.45 -7.85
N PRO A 153 8.73 -6.23 -7.37
CA PRO A 153 8.24 -4.89 -7.06
C PRO A 153 9.05 -4.25 -5.93
N LEU A 154 9.04 -2.92 -5.87
CA LEU A 154 9.44 -2.19 -4.68
C LEU A 154 8.48 -2.52 -3.54
N ILE A 155 9.01 -2.90 -2.39
CA ILE A 155 8.22 -3.08 -1.17
C ILE A 155 8.28 -1.81 -0.35
N ALA A 156 7.14 -1.13 -0.30
CA ALA A 156 6.96 0.10 0.46
C ALA A 156 6.15 -0.16 1.74
N ILE A 157 6.45 0.57 2.80
CA ILE A 157 5.73 0.49 4.07
C ILE A 157 5.28 1.89 4.47
N GLY A 158 4.03 2.02 4.85
CA GLY A 158 3.43 3.25 5.35
C GLY A 158 2.48 2.98 6.52
N GLY A 159 1.73 4.01 6.91
CA GLY A 159 0.77 3.92 8.01
C GLY A 159 1.36 4.32 9.37
N PRO A 160 0.56 4.25 10.45
CA PRO A 160 0.96 4.74 11.78
C PRO A 160 2.25 4.12 12.32
N CYS A 161 2.50 2.83 12.06
CA CYS A 161 3.69 2.14 12.55
C CYS A 161 4.97 2.51 11.82
N ALA A 162 4.88 3.14 10.64
CA ALA A 162 6.03 3.61 9.86
C ALA A 162 6.88 4.67 10.58
N VAL A 163 6.35 5.30 11.64
CA VAL A 163 7.13 6.25 12.49
C VAL A 163 8.27 5.57 13.24
N ASN A 164 8.23 4.25 13.37
CA ASN A 164 9.35 3.42 13.83
C ASN A 164 9.69 2.40 12.75
N PRO A 165 10.49 2.78 11.73
CA PRO A 165 10.72 1.96 10.55
C PRO A 165 11.65 0.77 10.79
N GLU A 166 12.52 0.82 11.80
CA GLU A 166 13.63 -0.12 12.01
C GLU A 166 13.21 -1.59 12.12
N PRO A 167 12.10 -1.96 12.80
CA PRO A 167 11.69 -3.36 12.84
C PRO A 167 11.38 -3.98 11.47
N LEU A 168 11.07 -3.13 10.47
CA LEU A 168 10.72 -3.54 9.10
C LEU A 168 11.80 -3.15 8.06
N ALA A 169 12.88 -2.49 8.46
CA ALA A 169 13.90 -1.96 7.57
C ALA A 169 14.59 -3.02 6.70
N GLU A 170 14.75 -4.26 7.19
CA GLU A 170 15.33 -5.36 6.41
C GLU A 170 14.38 -5.87 5.31
N PHE A 171 13.09 -5.61 5.43
CA PHE A 171 12.05 -6.11 4.54
C PHE A 171 11.54 -5.05 3.54
N ALA A 172 11.73 -3.76 3.82
CA ALA A 172 11.26 -2.65 3.01
C ALA A 172 12.36 -2.06 2.13
N ASP A 173 12.00 -1.68 0.92
CA ASP A 173 12.84 -0.85 0.04
C ASP A 173 12.66 0.63 0.36
N ILE A 174 11.43 1.03 0.71
CA ILE A 174 11.02 2.40 1.05
C ILE A 174 10.10 2.37 2.27
N VAL A 175 10.22 3.34 3.17
CA VAL A 175 9.25 3.59 4.24
C VAL A 175 8.73 5.01 4.14
N PHE A 176 7.40 5.16 4.08
CA PHE A 176 6.71 6.44 4.06
C PHE A 176 6.30 6.86 5.47
N ILE A 177 6.87 7.96 5.96
CA ILE A 177 6.66 8.48 7.31
C ILE A 177 5.78 9.73 7.25
N GLY A 178 4.53 9.61 7.64
CA GLY A 178 3.58 10.72 7.68
C GLY A 178 2.38 10.53 6.76
N ASP A 179 1.94 11.62 6.11
CA ASP A 179 0.78 11.64 5.23
C ASP A 179 1.21 11.19 3.81
N GLY A 180 0.98 9.91 3.47
CA GLY A 180 1.49 9.26 2.27
C GLY A 180 1.04 9.92 0.98
N GLU A 181 -0.23 10.34 0.89
CA GLU A 181 -0.81 10.95 -0.31
C GLU A 181 -0.08 12.21 -0.80
N SER A 182 0.83 12.75 -0.01
CA SER A 182 1.63 13.92 -0.40
C SER A 182 2.91 13.56 -1.16
N VAL A 183 3.37 12.30 -1.06
CA VAL A 183 4.69 11.90 -1.55
C VAL A 183 4.70 10.56 -2.30
N ASP A 184 3.76 9.66 -2.01
CA ASP A 184 3.78 8.29 -2.54
C ASP A 184 3.75 8.28 -4.08
N ALA A 185 2.84 9.07 -4.68
CA ALA A 185 2.73 9.18 -6.14
C ALA A 185 3.89 9.97 -6.78
N ASP A 186 4.56 10.86 -6.04
CA ASP A 186 5.76 11.56 -6.52
C ASP A 186 6.94 10.57 -6.61
N VAL A 187 7.05 9.64 -5.66
CA VAL A 187 8.05 8.57 -5.71
C VAL A 187 7.83 7.67 -6.94
N ALA A 188 6.58 7.36 -7.31
CA ALA A 188 6.28 6.64 -8.54
C ALA A 188 6.74 7.41 -9.80
N GLY A 189 6.54 8.73 -9.82
CA GLY A 189 7.06 9.60 -10.89
C GLY A 189 8.59 9.54 -11.00
N LEU A 190 9.29 9.62 -9.87
CA LEU A 190 10.75 9.49 -9.83
C LEU A 190 11.23 8.11 -10.31
N TYR A 191 10.51 7.05 -9.96
CA TYR A 191 10.82 5.70 -10.44
C TYR A 191 10.79 5.61 -11.96
N LEU A 192 9.76 6.19 -12.58
CA LEU A 192 9.64 6.24 -14.04
C LEU A 192 10.75 7.10 -14.68
N GLU A 193 11.03 8.28 -14.12
CA GLU A 193 12.09 9.18 -14.60
C GLU A 193 13.48 8.53 -14.56
N CYS A 194 13.76 7.74 -13.52
CA CYS A 194 15.04 7.07 -13.32
C CYS A 194 15.15 5.71 -14.06
N GLY A 195 14.07 5.28 -14.72
CA GLY A 195 14.03 3.99 -15.44
C GLY A 195 14.04 2.78 -14.50
N GLY A 196 13.46 2.91 -13.29
CA GLY A 196 13.34 1.86 -12.31
C GLY A 196 14.02 2.14 -10.97
N ALA A 197 14.22 1.10 -10.16
CA ALA A 197 14.82 1.13 -8.82
C ALA A 197 16.36 1.25 -8.87
N THR A 198 16.87 2.32 -9.45
CA THR A 198 18.31 2.61 -9.56
C THR A 198 18.86 3.29 -8.30
N ASP A 199 20.19 3.33 -8.14
CA ASP A 199 20.84 4.08 -7.06
C ASP A 199 20.49 5.58 -7.11
N GLU A 200 20.30 6.13 -8.29
CA GLU A 200 19.87 7.51 -8.48
C GLU A 200 18.43 7.70 -7.97
N PHE A 201 17.54 6.77 -8.31
CA PHE A 201 16.17 6.76 -7.79
C PHE A 201 16.14 6.81 -6.26
N PHE A 202 16.86 5.90 -5.60
CA PHE A 202 16.87 5.84 -4.13
C PHE A 202 17.44 7.11 -3.49
N ARG A 203 18.51 7.70 -4.06
CA ARG A 203 19.06 8.97 -3.56
C ARG A 203 18.09 10.13 -3.74
N ARG A 204 17.43 10.24 -4.90
CA ARG A 204 16.45 11.30 -5.16
C ARG A 204 15.20 11.11 -4.29
N ALA A 205 14.72 9.89 -4.11
CA ALA A 205 13.60 9.59 -3.25
C ALA A 205 13.89 9.91 -1.77
N ALA A 206 15.09 9.58 -1.26
CA ALA A 206 15.51 9.89 0.11
C ALA A 206 15.55 11.39 0.42
N ALA A 207 15.67 12.24 -0.58
CA ALA A 207 15.64 13.71 -0.41
C ALA A 207 14.24 14.28 -0.20
N LEU A 208 13.18 13.49 -0.44
CA LEU A 208 11.80 13.89 -0.23
C LEU A 208 11.41 13.80 1.24
N ASP A 209 10.64 14.78 1.72
CA ASP A 209 10.06 14.70 3.06
C ASP A 209 9.11 13.50 3.15
N GLY A 210 9.22 12.73 4.22
CA GLY A 210 8.42 11.52 4.45
C GLY A 210 9.00 10.24 3.89
N VAL A 211 10.14 10.28 3.18
CA VAL A 211 10.75 9.09 2.60
C VAL A 211 11.96 8.65 3.41
N TYR A 212 11.93 7.42 3.89
CA TYR A 212 13.07 6.74 4.51
C TYR A 212 13.49 5.56 3.62
N ILE A 213 14.77 5.55 3.24
CA ILE A 213 15.37 4.49 2.43
C ILE A 213 16.30 3.67 3.32
N PRO A 214 15.91 2.47 3.76
CA PRO A 214 16.72 1.65 4.67
C PRO A 214 18.11 1.32 4.11
N ALA A 215 18.25 1.20 2.79
CA ALA A 215 19.52 0.92 2.12
C ALA A 215 20.57 2.02 2.30
N LEU A 216 20.15 3.27 2.52
CA LEU A 216 21.01 4.45 2.66
C LEU A 216 21.29 4.80 4.12
N MET A 217 20.81 3.98 5.06
CA MET A 217 21.00 4.19 6.50
C MET A 217 21.82 3.05 7.09
N GLN A 218 22.77 3.40 7.95
CA GLN A 218 23.54 2.46 8.74
C GLN A 218 23.22 2.62 10.21
N VAL A 219 22.81 1.54 10.84
CA VAL A 219 22.59 1.50 12.29
C VAL A 219 23.84 0.97 12.95
N ARG A 220 24.44 1.78 13.81
CA ARG A 220 25.59 1.34 14.62
C ARG A 220 25.14 0.85 15.98
N TYR A 221 25.58 -0.37 16.33
CA TYR A 221 25.32 -0.98 17.61
C TYR A 221 26.57 -0.89 18.51
N GLY A 222 26.35 -0.73 19.80
CA GLY A 222 27.38 -0.89 20.81
C GLY A 222 27.67 -2.37 21.13
N GLU A 223 28.69 -2.62 21.93
CA GLU A 223 29.04 -3.97 22.41
C GLU A 223 27.88 -4.61 23.22
N ASP A 224 27.03 -3.80 23.82
CA ASP A 224 25.83 -4.19 24.56
C ASP A 224 24.60 -4.47 23.67
N GLY A 225 24.76 -4.45 22.33
CA GLY A 225 23.68 -4.67 21.36
C GLY A 225 22.69 -3.51 21.22
N ARG A 226 22.94 -2.38 21.89
CA ARG A 226 22.06 -1.21 21.78
C ARG A 226 22.47 -0.32 20.61
N ILE A 227 21.47 0.31 19.97
CA ILE A 227 21.71 1.31 18.95
C ILE A 227 22.48 2.48 19.55
N ARG A 228 23.59 2.88 18.93
CA ARG A 228 24.43 4.01 19.31
C ARG A 228 24.28 5.18 18.36
N ALA A 229 24.14 4.93 17.09
CA ALA A 229 23.99 5.96 16.09
C ALA A 229 23.21 5.45 14.86
N PHE A 230 22.57 6.38 14.19
CA PHE A 230 22.09 6.23 12.83
C PHE A 230 22.99 7.10 11.94
N GLU A 231 23.54 6.53 10.89
CA GLU A 231 24.42 7.24 9.95
C GLU A 231 23.83 7.13 8.55
N GLY A 232 23.69 8.27 7.89
CA GLY A 232 23.16 8.38 6.54
C GLY A 232 23.26 9.81 6.03
N GLU A 233 23.17 9.97 4.73
CA GLU A 233 23.20 11.29 4.09
C GLU A 233 21.86 12.03 4.28
N TYR A 234 20.75 11.29 4.31
CA TYR A 234 19.39 11.84 4.41
C TYR A 234 18.67 11.28 5.63
N PHE A 235 18.25 12.17 6.53
CA PHE A 235 17.39 11.82 7.65
C PHE A 235 15.96 12.20 7.32
N PRO A 236 15.01 11.25 7.37
CA PRO A 236 13.64 11.50 6.98
C PRO A 236 12.96 12.49 7.90
N ARG A 237 12.30 13.48 7.31
CA ARG A 237 11.34 14.34 8.00
C ARG A 237 9.95 13.84 7.68
N ARG A 238 9.05 13.87 8.63
CA ARG A 238 7.69 13.40 8.41
C ARG A 238 6.97 14.27 7.38
N ALA A 239 6.36 13.64 6.37
CA ALA A 239 5.47 14.31 5.43
C ALA A 239 4.18 14.76 6.13
N ILE A 240 3.74 15.98 5.87
CA ILE A 240 2.54 16.58 6.47
C ILE A 240 1.75 17.32 5.41
N VAL A 241 0.53 16.87 5.15
CA VAL A 241 -0.45 17.63 4.37
C VAL A 241 -1.03 18.73 5.24
N CYS A 242 -0.60 19.97 5.04
CA CYS A 242 -1.03 21.11 5.84
C CYS A 242 -2.44 21.59 5.48
N ASP A 243 -2.78 21.57 4.19
CA ASP A 243 -4.11 21.96 3.68
C ASP A 243 -4.95 20.70 3.37
N LEU A 244 -5.84 20.33 4.28
CA LEU A 244 -6.74 19.20 4.06
C LEU A 244 -7.86 19.50 3.05
N ASP A 245 -8.20 20.75 2.84
CA ASP A 245 -9.25 21.12 1.86
C ASP A 245 -8.80 20.93 0.42
N GLY A 246 -7.51 21.09 0.16
CA GLY A 246 -6.86 20.79 -1.11
C GLY A 246 -6.38 19.34 -1.24
N ALA A 247 -6.34 18.60 -0.13
CA ALA A 247 -5.82 17.24 -0.11
C ALA A 247 -6.69 16.25 -0.90
N VAL A 248 -6.05 15.20 -1.37
CA VAL A 248 -6.72 14.08 -2.04
C VAL A 248 -7.80 13.49 -1.12
N PHE A 249 -8.96 13.27 -1.70
CA PHE A 249 -10.05 12.52 -1.08
C PHE A 249 -10.73 11.67 -2.17
N PRO A 250 -11.03 10.38 -1.91
CA PRO A 250 -11.60 9.52 -2.92
C PRO A 250 -12.96 10.04 -3.39
N ALA A 251 -13.16 10.08 -4.70
CA ALA A 251 -14.42 10.53 -5.32
C ALA A 251 -15.54 9.52 -5.10
N ALA A 252 -15.20 8.23 -5.09
CA ALA A 252 -16.05 7.12 -4.72
C ALA A 252 -15.29 6.22 -3.74
N GLN A 253 -16.03 5.59 -2.83
CA GLN A 253 -15.45 4.61 -1.92
C GLN A 253 -16.03 3.25 -2.27
N PRO A 254 -15.18 2.22 -2.49
CA PRO A 254 -15.68 0.88 -2.76
C PRO A 254 -16.57 0.40 -1.63
N VAL A 255 -17.75 -0.16 -1.99
CA VAL A 255 -18.67 -0.79 -1.06
C VAL A 255 -18.27 -2.25 -0.93
N PRO A 256 -17.92 -2.73 0.28
CA PRO A 256 -17.46 -4.10 0.47
C PRO A 256 -18.50 -5.16 0.03
N ASN A 257 -18.03 -6.25 -0.59
CA ASN A 257 -18.85 -7.38 -0.99
C ASN A 257 -19.30 -8.27 0.18
N CYS A 258 -18.76 -8.06 1.37
CA CYS A 258 -19.19 -8.73 2.59
C CYS A 258 -19.18 -7.74 3.76
N GLU A 259 -19.81 -8.13 4.87
CA GLU A 259 -19.90 -7.32 6.08
C GLU A 259 -18.50 -6.84 6.51
N SER A 260 -18.34 -5.53 6.65
CA SER A 260 -17.10 -4.89 7.06
C SER A 260 -17.19 -4.41 8.52
N VAL A 261 -16.05 -4.09 9.14
CA VAL A 261 -16.00 -3.60 10.54
C VAL A 261 -16.77 -2.30 10.68
N PHE A 262 -16.68 -1.41 9.69
CA PHE A 262 -17.45 -0.17 9.62
C PHE A 262 -18.24 -0.15 8.31
N ASP A 263 -19.45 -0.70 8.35
CA ASP A 263 -20.37 -0.69 7.21
C ASP A 263 -21.09 0.66 7.13
N ARG A 264 -20.34 1.67 6.74
CA ARG A 264 -20.86 3.04 6.59
C ARG A 264 -19.89 3.88 5.76
N SER A 265 -20.42 4.93 5.20
CA SER A 265 -19.66 5.99 4.56
C SER A 265 -18.72 6.69 5.54
N ILE A 266 -17.49 6.94 5.13
CA ILE A 266 -16.46 7.54 5.96
C ILE A 266 -16.09 8.92 5.40
N ILE A 267 -16.21 9.94 6.25
CA ILE A 267 -15.85 11.32 5.92
C ILE A 267 -14.76 11.81 6.86
N GLU A 268 -13.66 12.28 6.30
CA GLU A 268 -12.59 12.89 7.08
C GLU A 268 -12.94 14.32 7.42
N VAL A 269 -13.15 14.61 8.69
CA VAL A 269 -13.44 15.97 9.19
C VAL A 269 -12.19 16.67 9.74
N MET A 270 -11.23 15.90 10.22
CA MET A 270 -9.98 16.42 10.76
C MET A 270 -8.93 15.31 10.81
N ARG A 271 -7.67 15.72 10.84
CA ARG A 271 -6.51 14.85 11.06
C ARG A 271 -5.66 15.38 12.20
N GLY A 272 -5.17 14.44 13.04
CA GLY A 272 -4.38 14.76 14.22
C GLY A 272 -5.22 14.92 15.49
N CYS A 273 -4.54 15.02 16.64
CA CYS A 273 -5.14 15.16 17.95
C CYS A 273 -4.32 16.11 18.81
N TYR A 274 -5.00 17.06 19.47
CA TYR A 274 -4.36 17.99 20.40
C TYR A 274 -4.33 17.48 21.85
N ARG A 275 -5.02 16.36 22.13
CA ARG A 275 -4.97 15.72 23.45
C ARG A 275 -3.60 15.13 23.71
N GLY A 276 -3.10 15.27 24.90
CA GLY A 276 -1.79 14.73 25.31
C GLY A 276 -1.91 13.43 26.11
N CYS A 277 -2.82 12.53 25.77
CA CYS A 277 -3.01 11.27 26.50
C CYS A 277 -1.73 10.44 26.48
N ARG A 278 -1.21 10.07 27.66
CA ARG A 278 0.10 9.41 27.80
C ARG A 278 0.17 8.03 27.15
N PHE A 279 -0.97 7.35 27.02
CA PHE A 279 -1.07 6.02 26.40
C PHE A 279 -1.29 6.07 24.89
N CYS A 280 -1.63 7.23 24.30
CA CYS A 280 -2.12 7.32 22.93
C CYS A 280 -1.06 7.86 21.98
N GLN A 281 -0.60 7.02 21.08
CA GLN A 281 0.38 7.39 20.05
C GLN A 281 -0.17 8.43 19.05
N ALA A 282 -1.48 8.36 18.72
CA ALA A 282 -2.11 9.26 17.75
C ALA A 282 -1.97 10.75 18.10
N GLY A 283 -1.92 11.10 19.40
CA GLY A 283 -1.68 12.47 19.88
C GLY A 283 -0.26 13.00 19.58
N PHE A 284 0.63 12.16 19.11
CA PHE A 284 2.01 12.50 18.78
C PHE A 284 2.30 12.36 17.30
N ILE A 285 1.96 11.23 16.68
CA ILE A 285 2.30 10.92 15.30
C ILE A 285 1.50 11.70 14.25
N TYR A 286 0.26 12.14 14.60
CA TYR A 286 -0.61 12.86 13.66
C TYR A 286 -0.65 14.40 13.87
N ARG A 287 0.26 14.97 14.64
CA ARG A 287 0.37 16.43 14.77
C ARG A 287 0.93 17.06 13.49
N PRO A 288 0.56 18.32 13.19
CA PRO A 288 -0.40 19.20 13.86
C PRO A 288 -1.85 18.76 13.63
N VAL A 289 -2.77 19.30 14.42
CA VAL A 289 -4.21 19.15 14.15
C VAL A 289 -4.59 19.99 12.95
N ARG A 290 -5.22 19.39 11.96
CA ARG A 290 -5.70 20.03 10.73
C ARG A 290 -7.16 19.69 10.54
N ARG A 291 -7.96 20.64 10.07
CA ARG A 291 -9.40 20.49 9.93
C ARG A 291 -9.83 20.79 8.50
N ARG A 292 -10.81 20.06 8.01
CA ARG A 292 -11.50 20.38 6.76
C ARG A 292 -12.53 21.49 7.00
N ASN A 293 -12.74 22.31 5.99
CA ASN A 293 -13.82 23.28 5.99
C ASN A 293 -15.18 22.57 6.00
N VAL A 294 -16.14 23.15 6.73
CA VAL A 294 -17.51 22.59 6.87
C VAL A 294 -18.20 22.42 5.51
N ASP A 295 -18.00 23.35 4.57
CA ASP A 295 -18.58 23.26 3.22
C ASP A 295 -18.02 22.07 2.42
N LYS A 296 -16.72 21.71 2.63
CA LYS A 296 -16.11 20.55 2.00
C LYS A 296 -16.64 19.25 2.60
N ILE A 297 -16.82 19.22 3.91
CA ILE A 297 -17.45 18.09 4.62
C ILE A 297 -18.88 17.89 4.13
N GLY A 298 -19.67 18.97 4.02
CA GLY A 298 -21.04 18.93 3.53
C GLY A 298 -21.16 18.40 2.10
N ARG A 299 -20.26 18.81 1.19
CA ARG A 299 -20.23 18.30 -0.19
C ARG A 299 -19.88 16.81 -0.25
N ALA A 300 -18.95 16.35 0.57
CA ALA A 300 -18.62 14.94 0.66
C ALA A 300 -19.84 14.13 1.12
N SER A 301 -20.53 14.58 2.19
CA SER A 301 -21.76 13.95 2.69
C SER A 301 -22.90 13.88 1.67
N CYS A 302 -23.01 14.89 0.79
CA CYS A 302 -24.07 14.90 -0.21
C CYS A 302 -23.81 13.97 -1.38
N ARG A 303 -22.55 13.73 -1.76
CA ARG A 303 -22.18 12.82 -2.86
C ARG A 303 -22.53 11.36 -2.57
N GLU A 304 -22.66 11.00 -1.32
CA GLU A 304 -22.94 9.63 -0.87
C GLU A 304 -24.44 9.35 -0.60
N ARG A 305 -25.32 10.30 -0.95
CA ARG A 305 -26.77 10.14 -0.83
C ARG A 305 -27.48 9.72 -2.12
N VAL A 306 -26.76 9.21 -3.10
CA VAL A 306 -27.34 8.75 -4.36
C VAL A 306 -27.56 7.25 -4.32
#